data_d3ef34eccd475a6acd241a6541a0f046
#
_entry.id   d3ef34eccd475a6acd241a6541a0f046
#
_cell.length_a   1.000
_cell.length_b   1.000
_cell.length_c   1.000
_cell.angle_alpha   90.00
_cell.angle_beta   90.00
_cell.angle_gamma   90.00
#
_symmetry.space_group_name_H-M   'P 1'
#
loop_
_entity.id
_entity.type
_entity.pdbx_description
1 polymer ?
#
loop_
_entity_poly.entity_id
_entity_poly.type
_entity_poly.pdbx_seq_one_letter_code
_entity_poly.pdbx_strand_id
1 'polypeptide(L)'
;MAKEYSFDISAKINMQSFKDAINLVEREVANRYDFKGTPFEVNYKEKEKQLVLVASSDNKLDALKDVVIAKLLKQGLSSKVLDEQKVEDASGGTRKATFKIVDYIESKEAKKITAEIKNLKLKVNAQIEGDSIRVKGAKLDDLQKVIATIRSMEWEAPLVFENMR
;
A
#
# COMPACT_ATOMS: atom_id res chain seq x y z
N MET A 1 -3.06 -16.56 36.03
CA MET A 1 -3.76 -16.13 34.85
C MET A 1 -2.92 -16.37 33.60
N ALA A 2 -3.54 -16.91 32.59
CA ALA A 2 -2.84 -17.13 31.32
C ALA A 2 -2.53 -15.77 30.66
N LYS A 3 -1.29 -15.59 30.25
CA LYS A 3 -0.87 -14.42 29.49
C LYS A 3 -1.41 -14.53 28.07
N GLU A 4 -2.00 -13.46 27.57
CA GLU A 4 -2.52 -13.41 26.21
C GLU A 4 -1.71 -12.41 25.38
N TYR A 5 -1.35 -12.84 24.18
CA TYR A 5 -0.66 -11.99 23.22
C TYR A 5 -1.63 -11.58 22.11
N SER A 6 -1.37 -10.46 21.48
CA SER A 6 -2.19 -9.98 20.39
C SER A 6 -1.37 -9.16 19.41
N PHE A 7 -1.88 -9.05 18.17
CA PHE A 7 -1.36 -8.10 17.19
C PHE A 7 -2.50 -7.71 16.24
N ASP A 8 -2.28 -6.66 15.48
CA ASP A 8 -3.24 -6.16 14.50
C ASP A 8 -2.70 -6.29 13.09
N ILE A 9 -3.57 -6.70 12.16
CA ILE A 9 -3.31 -6.66 10.73
C ILE A 9 -4.12 -5.49 10.18
N SER A 10 -3.44 -4.53 9.56
CA SER A 10 -4.09 -3.36 8.97
C SER A 10 -3.44 -3.02 7.64
N ALA A 11 -4.00 -2.04 6.95
CA ALA A 11 -3.39 -1.49 5.74
C ALA A 11 -3.19 0.02 5.87
N LYS A 12 -3.20 0.53 7.10
CA LYS A 12 -2.94 1.96 7.33
C LYS A 12 -1.53 2.31 6.93
N ILE A 13 -1.39 3.42 6.22
CA ILE A 13 -0.08 3.92 5.80
C ILE A 13 0.27 5.18 6.58
N ASN A 14 1.57 5.41 6.72
CA ASN A 14 2.07 6.67 7.28
C ASN A 14 1.96 7.73 6.19
N MET A 15 1.01 8.65 6.33
CA MET A 15 0.76 9.68 5.32
C MET A 15 1.93 10.64 5.15
N GLN A 16 2.70 10.89 6.21
CA GLN A 16 3.90 11.71 6.09
C GLN A 16 4.95 11.03 5.21
N SER A 17 5.15 9.73 5.41
CA SER A 17 6.05 8.94 4.55
C SER A 17 5.61 8.96 3.09
N PHE A 18 4.30 8.89 2.85
CA PHE A 18 3.75 8.98 1.50
C PHE A 18 4.05 10.35 0.87
N LYS A 19 3.79 11.43 1.61
CA LYS A 19 4.08 12.79 1.13
C LYS A 19 5.57 12.98 0.85
N ASP A 20 6.42 12.45 1.72
CA ASP A 20 7.87 12.53 1.54
C ASP A 20 8.31 11.80 0.27
N ALA A 21 7.72 10.62 0.01
CA ALA A 21 7.99 9.87 -1.21
C ALA A 21 7.61 10.68 -2.45
N ILE A 22 6.42 11.29 -2.45
CA ILE A 22 5.94 12.09 -3.57
C ILE A 22 6.85 13.30 -3.81
N ASN A 23 7.29 13.97 -2.77
CA ASN A 23 8.23 15.09 -2.88
C ASN A 23 9.57 14.64 -3.50
N LEU A 24 10.05 13.46 -3.13
CA LEU A 24 11.28 12.90 -3.72
C LEU A 24 11.08 12.57 -5.20
N VAL A 25 9.90 12.09 -5.58
CA VAL A 25 9.57 11.83 -6.99
C VAL A 25 9.69 13.11 -7.80
N GLU A 26 9.06 14.17 -7.35
CA GLU A 26 9.09 15.47 -8.05
C GLU A 26 10.52 15.97 -8.23
N ARG A 27 11.35 15.88 -7.19
CA ARG A 27 12.73 16.31 -7.25
C ARG A 27 13.56 15.48 -8.23
N GLU A 28 13.41 14.16 -8.17
CA GLU A 28 14.18 13.28 -9.05
C GLU A 28 13.79 13.47 -10.51
N VAL A 29 12.49 13.53 -10.81
CA VAL A 29 11.99 13.68 -12.18
C VAL A 29 12.41 15.04 -12.76
N ALA A 30 12.33 16.11 -11.96
CA ALA A 30 12.75 17.44 -12.39
C ALA A 30 14.23 17.47 -12.79
N ASN A 31 15.05 16.59 -12.20
CA ASN A 31 16.48 16.53 -12.49
C ASN A 31 16.87 15.41 -13.47
N ARG A 32 15.93 14.60 -13.91
CA ARG A 32 16.23 13.51 -14.85
C ARG A 32 16.39 14.02 -16.26
N TYR A 33 17.42 13.57 -16.92
CA TYR A 33 17.73 13.95 -18.30
C TYR A 33 16.59 13.59 -19.25
N ASP A 34 15.99 12.42 -19.10
CA ASP A 34 14.92 11.92 -19.96
C ASP A 34 13.59 12.67 -19.80
N PHE A 35 13.45 13.50 -18.76
CA PHE A 35 12.27 14.34 -18.55
C PHE A 35 12.53 15.82 -18.84
N LYS A 36 13.76 16.21 -19.11
CA LYS A 36 14.08 17.61 -19.41
C LYS A 36 13.33 18.06 -20.67
N GLY A 37 12.65 19.22 -20.55
CA GLY A 37 11.91 19.81 -21.67
C GLY A 37 10.60 19.10 -21.97
N THR A 38 10.20 18.09 -21.20
CA THR A 38 8.92 17.40 -21.37
C THR A 38 7.98 17.75 -20.22
N PRO A 39 6.67 17.90 -20.50
CA PRO A 39 5.72 18.15 -19.42
C PRO A 39 5.53 16.91 -18.56
N PHE A 40 5.43 17.10 -17.25
CA PHE A 40 5.02 16.07 -16.32
C PHE A 40 4.30 16.70 -15.15
N GLU A 41 3.47 15.90 -14.48
CA GLU A 41 2.76 16.31 -13.28
C GLU A 41 2.69 15.15 -12.30
N VAL A 42 2.90 15.46 -11.03
CA VAL A 42 2.68 14.53 -9.91
C VAL A 42 1.75 15.26 -8.96
N ASN A 43 0.49 14.83 -8.91
CA ASN A 43 -0.54 15.50 -8.12
C ASN A 43 -1.15 14.56 -7.10
N TYR A 44 -0.83 14.77 -5.83
CA TYR A 44 -1.43 14.04 -4.74
C TYR A 44 -2.66 14.79 -4.25
N LYS A 45 -3.84 14.19 -4.49
CA LYS A 45 -5.12 14.73 -4.05
C LYS A 45 -5.49 14.07 -2.72
N GLU A 46 -5.08 14.69 -1.63
CA GLU A 46 -5.22 14.12 -0.28
C GLU A 46 -6.68 13.84 0.09
N LYS A 47 -7.58 14.77 -0.18
CA LYS A 47 -9.00 14.63 0.19
C LYS A 47 -9.68 13.51 -0.58
N GLU A 48 -9.35 13.35 -1.85
CA GLU A 48 -9.93 12.32 -2.70
C GLU A 48 -9.20 10.99 -2.57
N LYS A 49 -8.08 10.95 -1.85
CA LYS A 49 -7.19 9.79 -1.75
C LYS A 49 -6.79 9.26 -3.11
N GLN A 50 -6.31 10.17 -3.95
CA GLN A 50 -5.87 9.86 -5.30
C GLN A 50 -4.49 10.41 -5.58
N LEU A 51 -3.76 9.70 -6.44
CA LEU A 51 -2.52 10.19 -7.02
C LEU A 51 -2.72 10.26 -8.53
N VAL A 52 -2.45 11.41 -9.12
CA VAL A 52 -2.55 11.62 -10.57
C VAL A 52 -1.16 11.88 -11.11
N LEU A 53 -0.78 11.09 -12.12
CA LEU A 53 0.50 11.25 -12.82
C LEU A 53 0.21 11.60 -14.28
N VAL A 54 0.91 12.60 -14.79
CA VAL A 54 0.82 13.03 -16.19
C VAL A 54 2.23 13.06 -16.78
N ALA A 55 2.36 12.56 -17.99
CA ALA A 55 3.62 12.58 -18.73
C ALA A 55 3.37 12.76 -20.22
N SER A 56 4.43 13.05 -20.99
CA SER A 56 4.31 13.38 -22.42
C SER A 56 4.00 12.19 -23.32
N SER A 57 4.21 10.96 -22.83
CA SER A 57 3.97 9.73 -23.59
C SER A 57 3.76 8.56 -22.65
N ASP A 58 3.32 7.42 -23.17
CA ASP A 58 3.18 6.22 -22.38
C ASP A 58 4.52 5.75 -21.78
N ASN A 59 5.59 5.83 -22.55
CA ASN A 59 6.92 5.48 -22.07
C ASN A 59 7.37 6.37 -20.92
N LYS A 60 7.12 7.67 -21.02
CA LYS A 60 7.45 8.63 -19.95
C LYS A 60 6.55 8.39 -18.73
N LEU A 61 5.29 8.06 -18.96
CA LEU A 61 4.37 7.75 -17.87
C LEU A 61 4.82 6.52 -17.10
N ASP A 62 5.24 5.47 -17.81
CA ASP A 62 5.76 4.25 -17.18
C ASP A 62 7.03 4.55 -16.37
N ALA A 63 7.93 5.36 -16.91
CA ALA A 63 9.13 5.78 -16.20
C ALA A 63 8.77 6.56 -14.93
N LEU A 64 7.76 7.44 -15.00
CA LEU A 64 7.28 8.20 -13.85
C LEU A 64 6.70 7.26 -12.78
N LYS A 65 5.91 6.26 -13.19
CA LYS A 65 5.38 5.25 -12.28
C LYS A 65 6.49 4.50 -11.56
N ASP A 66 7.54 4.11 -12.28
CA ASP A 66 8.68 3.39 -11.71
C ASP A 66 9.39 4.22 -10.64
N VAL A 67 9.54 5.53 -10.88
CA VAL A 67 10.14 6.43 -9.89
C VAL A 67 9.26 6.51 -8.65
N VAL A 68 7.94 6.62 -8.83
CA VAL A 68 6.99 6.65 -7.70
C VAL A 68 7.12 5.39 -6.85
N ILE A 69 7.10 4.22 -7.48
CA ILE A 69 7.21 2.94 -6.77
C ILE A 69 8.54 2.86 -6.02
N ALA A 70 9.65 3.25 -6.66
CA ALA A 70 10.96 3.23 -6.04
C ALA A 70 11.01 4.11 -4.78
N LYS A 71 10.42 5.31 -4.84
CA LYS A 71 10.41 6.22 -3.69
C LYS A 71 9.49 5.73 -2.57
N LEU A 72 8.36 5.12 -2.92
CA LEU A 72 7.48 4.51 -1.92
C LEU A 72 8.20 3.39 -1.17
N LEU A 73 8.87 2.50 -1.90
CA LEU A 73 9.65 1.41 -1.30
C LEU A 73 10.76 1.95 -0.39
N LYS A 74 11.42 3.01 -0.81
CA LYS A 74 12.47 3.66 -0.02
C LYS A 74 11.94 4.21 1.31
N GLN A 75 10.68 4.64 1.34
CA GLN A 75 10.02 5.11 2.55
C GLN A 75 9.38 3.99 3.36
N GLY A 76 9.62 2.74 2.98
CA GLY A 76 9.06 1.59 3.68
C GLY A 76 7.61 1.27 3.33
N LEU A 77 7.09 1.87 2.26
CA LEU A 77 5.72 1.64 1.82
C LEU A 77 5.68 0.61 0.69
N SER A 78 4.61 -0.20 0.67
CA SER A 78 4.39 -1.18 -0.41
C SER A 78 3.88 -0.50 -1.67
N SER A 79 4.23 -1.02 -2.84
CA SER A 79 3.63 -0.57 -4.10
C SER A 79 2.12 -0.80 -4.15
N LYS A 80 1.59 -1.68 -3.31
CA LYS A 80 0.16 -1.97 -3.22
C LYS A 80 -0.66 -0.82 -2.63
N VAL A 81 -0.01 0.22 -2.09
CA VAL A 81 -0.72 1.43 -1.67
C VAL A 81 -1.34 2.18 -2.85
N LEU A 82 -0.90 1.90 -4.07
CA LEU A 82 -1.43 2.50 -5.29
C LEU A 82 -2.21 1.47 -6.10
N ASP A 83 -3.47 1.79 -6.39
CA ASP A 83 -4.34 0.98 -7.23
C ASP A 83 -4.67 1.79 -8.49
N GLU A 84 -4.09 1.38 -9.63
CA GLU A 84 -4.29 2.07 -10.88
C GLU A 84 -5.74 1.93 -11.36
N GLN A 85 -6.42 3.05 -11.52
CA GLN A 85 -7.83 3.06 -11.94
C GLN A 85 -7.98 3.18 -13.44
N LYS A 86 -7.24 4.12 -14.05
CA LYS A 86 -7.32 4.34 -15.48
C LYS A 86 -6.10 5.08 -16.01
N VAL A 87 -5.85 4.89 -17.31
CA VAL A 87 -4.88 5.66 -18.07
C VAL A 87 -5.65 6.24 -19.25
N GLU A 88 -5.54 7.55 -19.47
CA GLU A 88 -6.31 8.24 -20.49
C GLU A 88 -5.52 9.38 -21.13
N ASP A 89 -6.00 9.86 -22.25
CA ASP A 89 -5.42 11.05 -22.88
C ASP A 89 -5.72 12.29 -22.02
N ALA A 90 -4.77 13.19 -21.95
CA ALA A 90 -4.90 14.45 -21.24
C ALA A 90 -4.60 15.61 -22.19
N SER A 91 -4.82 16.83 -21.72
CA SER A 91 -4.62 18.03 -22.55
C SER A 91 -3.18 18.16 -23.03
N GLY A 92 -3.01 18.73 -24.22
CA GLY A 92 -1.69 18.98 -24.79
C GLY A 92 -0.97 17.73 -25.29
N GLY A 93 -1.72 16.67 -25.62
CA GLY A 93 -1.12 15.43 -26.13
C GLY A 93 -0.45 14.57 -25.06
N THR A 94 -0.71 14.85 -23.78
CA THR A 94 -0.13 14.08 -22.67
C THR A 94 -0.99 12.87 -22.30
N ARG A 95 -0.42 11.98 -21.48
CA ARG A 95 -1.12 10.80 -20.94
C ARG A 95 -1.22 10.95 -19.43
N LYS A 96 -2.34 10.53 -18.89
CA LYS A 96 -2.66 10.66 -17.46
C LYS A 96 -3.03 9.33 -16.85
N ALA A 97 -2.39 9.00 -15.73
CA ALA A 97 -2.75 7.83 -14.93
C ALA A 97 -3.34 8.28 -13.60
N THR A 98 -4.45 7.69 -13.22
CA THR A 98 -5.12 7.97 -11.95
C THR A 98 -5.04 6.74 -11.07
N PHE A 99 -4.56 6.92 -9.83
CA PHE A 99 -4.41 5.86 -8.84
C PHE A 99 -5.27 6.17 -7.62
N LYS A 100 -5.90 5.15 -7.10
CA LYS A 100 -6.54 5.22 -5.78
C LYS A 100 -5.49 4.85 -4.74
N ILE A 101 -5.44 5.59 -3.63
CA ILE A 101 -4.56 5.26 -2.51
C ILE A 101 -5.28 4.27 -1.60
N VAL A 102 -4.68 3.09 -1.43
CA VAL A 102 -5.25 2.01 -0.62
C VAL A 102 -4.63 2.04 0.76
N ASP A 103 -5.43 2.40 1.76
CA ASP A 103 -4.99 2.51 3.15
C ASP A 103 -5.94 1.76 4.09
N TYR A 104 -6.66 0.76 3.57
CA TYR A 104 -7.62 -0.04 4.33
C TYR A 104 -7.72 -1.44 3.74
N ILE A 105 -8.28 -2.37 4.52
CA ILE A 105 -8.56 -3.74 4.08
C ILE A 105 -10.05 -3.83 3.77
N GLU A 106 -10.40 -4.23 2.55
CA GLU A 106 -11.81 -4.44 2.19
C GLU A 106 -12.39 -5.63 2.94
N SER A 107 -13.70 -5.57 3.22
CA SER A 107 -14.42 -6.62 3.98
C SER A 107 -14.22 -8.02 3.39
N LYS A 108 -14.26 -8.14 2.07
CA LYS A 108 -14.05 -9.43 1.39
C LYS A 108 -12.66 -9.97 1.67
N GLU A 109 -11.65 -9.13 1.59
CA GLU A 109 -10.27 -9.55 1.83
C GLU A 109 -10.05 -9.87 3.31
N ALA A 110 -10.62 -9.08 4.22
CA ALA A 110 -10.55 -9.34 5.65
C ALA A 110 -11.13 -10.72 5.98
N LYS A 111 -12.23 -11.09 5.36
CA LYS A 111 -12.83 -12.42 5.54
C LYS A 111 -11.93 -13.53 5.02
N LYS A 112 -11.26 -13.32 3.90
CA LYS A 112 -10.29 -14.28 3.36
C LYS A 112 -9.10 -14.45 4.31
N ILE A 113 -8.60 -13.36 4.87
CA ILE A 113 -7.49 -13.39 5.82
C ILE A 113 -7.88 -14.19 7.06
N THR A 114 -9.06 -13.91 7.64
CA THR A 114 -9.51 -14.63 8.83
C THR A 114 -9.75 -16.12 8.54
N ALA A 115 -10.24 -16.45 7.35
CA ALA A 115 -10.42 -17.83 6.94
C ALA A 115 -9.08 -18.56 6.84
N GLU A 116 -8.04 -17.92 6.30
CA GLU A 116 -6.70 -18.51 6.22
C GLU A 116 -6.10 -18.72 7.60
N ILE A 117 -6.35 -17.81 8.55
CA ILE A 117 -5.91 -17.95 9.93
C ILE A 117 -6.59 -19.15 10.57
N LYS A 118 -7.89 -19.33 10.37
CA LYS A 118 -8.63 -20.49 10.89
C LYS A 118 -8.10 -21.80 10.31
N ASN A 119 -7.71 -21.80 9.03
CA ASN A 119 -7.20 -22.98 8.35
C ASN A 119 -5.87 -23.47 8.94
N LEU A 120 -5.14 -22.62 9.64
CA LEU A 120 -3.91 -23.00 10.33
C LEU A 120 -4.15 -23.89 11.54
N LYS A 121 -5.38 -23.91 12.07
CA LYS A 121 -5.79 -24.71 13.23
C LYS A 121 -4.92 -24.46 14.47
N LEU A 122 -4.46 -23.23 14.61
CA LEU A 122 -3.73 -22.78 15.80
C LEU A 122 -4.72 -22.28 16.85
N LYS A 123 -4.26 -22.21 18.10
CA LYS A 123 -5.09 -21.69 19.20
C LYS A 123 -5.05 -20.17 19.22
N VAL A 124 -5.57 -19.58 18.17
CA VAL A 124 -5.66 -18.12 18.01
C VAL A 124 -7.08 -17.74 17.63
N ASN A 125 -7.44 -16.50 17.95
CA ASN A 125 -8.74 -15.93 17.62
C ASN A 125 -8.52 -14.68 16.79
N ALA A 126 -9.09 -14.64 15.59
CA ALA A 126 -9.01 -13.51 14.68
C ALA A 126 -10.38 -12.83 14.61
N GLN A 127 -10.41 -11.52 14.87
CA GLN A 127 -11.63 -10.71 14.81
C GLN A 127 -11.43 -9.51 13.90
N ILE A 128 -12.42 -9.28 13.04
CA ILE A 128 -12.43 -8.09 12.18
C ILE A 128 -12.93 -6.91 13.03
N GLU A 129 -12.11 -5.87 13.13
CA GLU A 129 -12.45 -4.65 13.86
C GLU A 129 -12.31 -3.45 12.94
N GLY A 130 -13.42 -3.01 12.32
CA GLY A 130 -13.39 -1.93 11.34
C GLY A 130 -12.52 -2.29 10.15
N ASP A 131 -11.45 -1.52 9.93
CA ASP A 131 -10.51 -1.70 8.82
C ASP A 131 -9.34 -2.62 9.15
N SER A 132 -9.32 -3.20 10.35
CA SER A 132 -8.21 -4.03 10.79
C SER A 132 -8.69 -5.39 11.30
N ILE A 133 -7.75 -6.28 11.53
CA ILE A 133 -8.02 -7.61 12.09
C ILE A 133 -7.15 -7.76 13.34
N ARG A 134 -7.79 -8.05 14.48
CA ARG A 134 -7.06 -8.33 15.71
C ARG A 134 -6.92 -9.83 15.89
N VAL A 135 -5.70 -10.29 16.13
CA VAL A 135 -5.40 -11.69 16.35
C VAL A 135 -4.88 -11.86 17.78
N LYS A 136 -5.49 -12.76 18.54
CA LYS A 136 -5.14 -13.03 19.94
C LYS A 136 -4.80 -14.50 20.13
N GLY A 137 -3.88 -14.79 21.03
CA GLY A 137 -3.54 -16.16 21.36
C GLY A 137 -2.68 -16.24 22.62
N ALA A 138 -2.67 -17.40 23.23
CA ALA A 138 -1.91 -17.65 24.46
C ALA A 138 -0.41 -17.83 24.22
N LYS A 139 -0.02 -18.19 23.01
CA LYS A 139 1.38 -18.46 22.66
C LYS A 139 1.88 -17.50 21.60
N LEU A 140 2.98 -16.82 21.89
CA LEU A 140 3.62 -15.92 20.95
C LEU A 140 4.02 -16.63 19.66
N ASP A 141 4.50 -17.87 19.75
CA ASP A 141 4.89 -18.68 18.59
C ASP A 141 3.73 -18.88 17.62
N ASP A 142 2.51 -19.07 18.12
CA ASP A 142 1.33 -19.24 17.28
C ASP A 142 1.04 -17.94 16.51
N LEU A 143 1.17 -16.78 17.17
CA LEU A 143 0.98 -15.49 16.51
C LEU A 143 2.03 -15.25 15.45
N GLN A 144 3.27 -15.63 15.70
CA GLN A 144 4.35 -15.48 14.71
C GLN A 144 4.12 -16.38 13.50
N LYS A 145 3.57 -17.58 13.69
CA LYS A 145 3.20 -18.45 12.58
C LYS A 145 2.10 -17.83 11.72
N VAL A 146 1.12 -17.19 12.35
CA VAL A 146 0.05 -16.47 11.64
C VAL A 146 0.68 -15.37 10.78
N ILE A 147 1.54 -14.54 11.36
CA ILE A 147 2.20 -13.45 10.65
C ILE A 147 2.97 -13.99 9.44
N ALA A 148 3.80 -15.01 9.64
CA ALA A 148 4.61 -15.60 8.57
C ALA A 148 3.74 -16.16 7.45
N THR A 149 2.66 -16.86 7.79
CA THR A 149 1.76 -17.45 6.80
C THR A 149 1.05 -16.37 5.97
N ILE A 150 0.44 -15.38 6.65
CA ILE A 150 -0.28 -14.32 5.95
C ILE A 150 0.68 -13.48 5.11
N ARG A 151 1.87 -13.18 5.64
CA ARG A 151 2.88 -12.41 4.91
C ARG A 151 3.38 -13.12 3.65
N SER A 152 3.39 -14.46 3.65
CA SER A 152 3.83 -15.25 2.50
C SER A 152 2.81 -15.32 1.37
N MET A 153 1.57 -14.92 1.64
CA MET A 153 0.49 -14.92 0.66
C MET A 153 0.37 -13.57 -0.03
N GLU A 154 -0.23 -13.58 -1.23
CA GLU A 154 -0.52 -12.36 -1.98
C GLU A 154 -1.87 -11.78 -1.56
N TRP A 155 -1.88 -10.48 -1.23
CA TRP A 155 -3.08 -9.76 -0.86
C TRP A 155 -3.17 -8.47 -1.66
N GLU A 156 -4.38 -7.97 -1.90
CA GLU A 156 -4.58 -6.72 -2.63
C GLU A 156 -4.18 -5.51 -1.80
N ALA A 157 -4.46 -5.57 -0.49
CA ALA A 157 -4.11 -4.48 0.41
C ALA A 157 -2.64 -4.55 0.84
N PRO A 158 -2.01 -3.40 1.11
CA PRO A 158 -0.64 -3.35 1.64
C PRO A 158 -0.64 -3.66 3.14
N LEU A 159 -0.64 -4.94 3.48
CA LEU A 159 -0.79 -5.37 4.87
C LEU A 159 0.36 -4.94 5.76
N VAL A 160 0.02 -4.47 6.95
CA VAL A 160 0.94 -4.08 8.02
C VAL A 160 0.59 -4.88 9.26
N PHE A 161 1.60 -5.46 9.91
CA PHE A 161 1.44 -6.22 11.16
C PHE A 161 2.02 -5.37 12.29
N GLU A 162 1.17 -4.95 13.20
CA GLU A 162 1.57 -3.96 14.21
C GLU A 162 0.92 -4.23 15.57
N ASN A 163 1.31 -3.44 16.55
CA ASN A 163 0.76 -3.50 17.92
C ASN A 163 0.92 -4.86 18.59
N MET A 164 2.05 -5.54 18.33
CA MET A 164 2.36 -6.79 19.03
C MET A 164 2.50 -6.56 20.53
N ARG A 165 1.71 -7.29 21.31
CA ARG A 165 1.71 -7.14 22.78
C ARG A 165 1.81 -8.48 23.48
#